data_ad479d743c044cd1a3fca4ce1550f0e9
#
_entry.id   ad479d743c044cd1a3fca4ce1550f0e9
#
_cell.length_a   1.000
_cell.length_b   1.000
_cell.length_c   1.000
_cell.angle_alpha   90.00
_cell.angle_beta   90.00
_cell.angle_gamma   90.00
#
_symmetry.space_group_name_H-M   'P 1'
#
loop_
_entity.id
_entity.type
_entity.pdbx_description
1 polymer ?
#
loop_
_entity_poly.entity_id
_entity_poly.type
_entity_poly.pdbx_seq_one_letter_code
_entity_poly.pdbx_strand_id
1 'polypeptide(L)'
;KLVEKNKANADREQRKSVISPVNGIINKLYFYTEGGIVKPGDKLAEITPIEDNLTIEAKIKSSDRAFIWEGQDVSIEITAYDFSRYGLLNGKLISISPDSFEDKNGSIYYIAKINADVNSFGEELPILPGMVANVNILTGKKTVLEYILKPLKDIRKNALSEN
;
A
#
# COMPACT_ATOMS: atom_id res chain seq x y z
N LYS A 1 -15.08 29.74 -39.81
CA LYS A 1 -16.16 28.72 -40.01
C LYS A 1 -15.64 27.33 -40.39
N LEU A 2 -14.68 27.21 -41.35
CA LEU A 2 -14.09 25.90 -41.73
C LEU A 2 -13.20 25.31 -40.63
N VAL A 3 -12.41 26.09 -39.91
CA VAL A 3 -11.54 25.67 -38.84
C VAL A 3 -12.34 25.17 -37.63
N GLU A 4 -13.46 25.82 -37.31
CA GLU A 4 -14.37 25.41 -36.22
C GLU A 4 -15.08 24.07 -36.53
N LYS A 5 -15.48 23.89 -37.81
CA LYS A 5 -16.09 22.62 -38.26
C LYS A 5 -15.14 21.45 -38.19
N ASN A 6 -13.84 21.66 -38.55
CA ASN A 6 -12.82 20.63 -38.43
C ASN A 6 -12.50 20.29 -36.99
N LYS A 7 -12.48 21.26 -36.07
CA LYS A 7 -12.28 21.04 -34.65
C LYS A 7 -13.44 20.25 -34.01
N ALA A 8 -14.67 20.58 -34.39
CA ALA A 8 -15.85 19.85 -33.93
C ALA A 8 -15.94 18.41 -34.46
N ASN A 9 -15.42 18.13 -35.64
CA ASN A 9 -15.35 16.78 -36.20
C ASN A 9 -14.23 15.99 -35.56
N ALA A 10 -13.07 16.57 -35.29
CA ALA A 10 -11.95 15.93 -34.58
C ALA A 10 -12.37 15.57 -33.14
N ASP A 11 -13.07 16.46 -32.44
CA ASP A 11 -13.62 16.19 -31.10
C ASP A 11 -14.68 15.08 -31.11
N ARG A 12 -15.45 14.94 -32.19
CA ARG A 12 -16.41 13.84 -32.35
C ARG A 12 -15.73 12.49 -32.63
N GLU A 13 -14.64 12.47 -33.36
CA GLU A 13 -13.87 11.24 -33.62
C GLU A 13 -13.13 10.77 -32.37
N GLN A 14 -12.54 11.69 -31.59
CA GLN A 14 -11.90 11.36 -30.31
C GLN A 14 -12.89 10.77 -29.29
N ARG A 15 -14.15 11.20 -29.31
CA ARG A 15 -15.21 10.65 -28.44
C ARG A 15 -15.72 9.26 -28.84
N LYS A 16 -15.36 8.76 -30.02
CA LYS A 16 -15.71 7.39 -30.45
C LYS A 16 -14.81 6.33 -29.85
N SER A 17 -13.61 6.69 -29.41
CA SER A 17 -12.66 5.78 -28.78
C SER A 17 -12.46 6.19 -27.33
N VAL A 18 -12.89 5.34 -26.40
CA VAL A 18 -12.62 5.53 -24.98
C VAL A 18 -11.35 4.80 -24.63
N ILE A 19 -10.31 5.56 -24.27
CA ILE A 19 -8.98 5.05 -23.95
C ILE A 19 -8.82 5.12 -22.42
N SER A 20 -8.23 4.08 -21.84
CA SER A 20 -7.85 4.11 -20.43
C SER A 20 -6.80 5.20 -20.16
N PRO A 21 -6.98 6.06 -19.15
CA PRO A 21 -5.98 7.06 -18.77
C PRO A 21 -4.78 6.45 -18.04
N VAL A 22 -4.87 5.17 -17.62
CA VAL A 22 -3.84 4.46 -16.85
C VAL A 22 -3.61 3.07 -17.40
N ASN A 23 -2.39 2.55 -17.24
CA ASN A 23 -2.11 1.14 -17.44
C ASN A 23 -2.69 0.36 -16.25
N GLY A 24 -3.43 -0.71 -16.52
CA GLY A 24 -4.08 -1.44 -15.43
C GLY A 24 -4.83 -2.68 -15.89
N ILE A 25 -5.40 -3.37 -14.92
CA ILE A 25 -6.24 -4.56 -15.12
C ILE A 25 -7.71 -4.14 -15.03
N ILE A 26 -8.52 -4.55 -16.01
CA ILE A 26 -9.96 -4.32 -16.01
C ILE A 26 -10.58 -5.31 -15.03
N ASN A 27 -11.10 -4.81 -13.91
CA ASN A 27 -11.81 -5.61 -12.92
C ASN A 27 -13.25 -5.89 -13.33
N LYS A 28 -13.90 -4.90 -13.92
CA LYS A 28 -15.30 -4.99 -14.30
C LYS A 28 -15.59 -4.13 -15.53
N LEU A 29 -16.31 -4.72 -16.47
CA LEU A 29 -16.87 -4.02 -17.63
C LEU A 29 -18.38 -3.90 -17.40
N TYR A 30 -18.95 -2.73 -17.62
CA TYR A 30 -20.39 -2.48 -17.42
C TYR A 30 -21.19 -2.58 -18.72
N PHE A 31 -20.53 -2.45 -19.87
CA PHE A 31 -21.14 -2.54 -21.20
C PHE A 31 -20.46 -3.65 -22.00
N TYR A 32 -21.27 -4.66 -22.40
CA TYR A 32 -20.80 -5.85 -23.14
C TYR A 32 -21.34 -5.92 -24.56
N THR A 33 -22.28 -5.03 -24.91
CA THR A 33 -22.99 -5.11 -26.17
C THR A 33 -22.48 -4.07 -27.16
N GLU A 34 -22.06 -4.54 -28.33
CA GLU A 34 -21.73 -3.65 -29.44
C GLU A 34 -22.96 -2.82 -29.86
N GLY A 35 -22.78 -1.54 -30.12
CA GLY A 35 -23.86 -0.64 -30.47
C GLY A 35 -24.70 -0.15 -29.29
N GLY A 36 -24.32 -0.46 -28.05
CA GLY A 36 -24.98 0.07 -26.85
C GLY A 36 -24.83 1.60 -26.76
N ILE A 37 -25.86 2.26 -26.24
CA ILE A 37 -25.85 3.72 -26.04
C ILE A 37 -25.33 3.99 -24.63
N VAL A 38 -24.23 4.74 -24.54
CA VAL A 38 -23.62 5.21 -23.29
C VAL A 38 -23.96 6.67 -23.08
N LYS A 39 -24.44 7.03 -21.91
CA LYS A 39 -24.73 8.43 -21.54
C LYS A 39 -23.52 9.08 -20.90
N PRO A 40 -23.36 10.40 -21.04
CA PRO A 40 -22.34 11.12 -20.28
C PRO A 40 -22.50 10.89 -18.76
N GLY A 41 -21.43 10.43 -18.11
CA GLY A 41 -21.44 10.09 -16.69
C GLY A 41 -21.63 8.60 -16.36
N ASP A 42 -21.95 7.75 -17.34
CA ASP A 42 -22.03 6.31 -17.12
C ASP A 42 -20.63 5.70 -16.88
N LYS A 43 -20.54 4.78 -15.91
CA LYS A 43 -19.33 4.00 -15.67
C LYS A 43 -19.18 2.93 -16.74
N LEU A 44 -18.11 2.98 -17.52
CA LEU A 44 -17.83 2.02 -18.60
C LEU A 44 -17.08 0.80 -18.12
N ALA A 45 -16.02 1.01 -17.38
CA ALA A 45 -15.16 -0.02 -16.83
C ALA A 45 -14.58 0.42 -15.49
N GLU A 46 -14.19 -0.55 -14.71
CA GLU A 46 -13.45 -0.37 -13.47
C GLU A 46 -12.06 -0.94 -13.67
N ILE A 47 -11.05 -0.09 -13.55
CA ILE A 47 -9.64 -0.44 -13.84
C ILE A 47 -8.85 -0.27 -12.56
N THR A 48 -8.13 -1.33 -12.16
CA THR A 48 -7.09 -1.23 -11.14
C THR A 48 -5.79 -0.87 -11.83
N PRO A 49 -5.20 0.31 -11.53
CA PRO A 49 -3.92 0.68 -12.10
C PRO A 49 -2.83 -0.29 -11.64
N ILE A 50 -1.93 -0.63 -12.55
CA ILE A 50 -0.66 -1.30 -12.22
C ILE A 50 0.36 -0.18 -12.08
N GLU A 51 0.76 0.10 -10.85
CA GLU A 51 1.82 1.05 -10.56
C GLU A 51 3.18 0.33 -10.63
N ASP A 52 4.21 1.03 -11.09
CA ASP A 52 5.58 0.50 -11.11
C ASP A 52 6.14 0.26 -9.69
N ASN A 53 5.56 0.92 -8.69
CA ASN A 53 5.92 0.78 -7.29
C ASN A 53 4.80 0.08 -6.50
N LEU A 54 5.15 -1.01 -5.84
CA LEU A 54 4.23 -1.72 -4.96
C LEU A 54 3.99 -0.92 -3.68
N THR A 55 2.78 -0.38 -3.53
CA THR A 55 2.35 0.30 -2.31
C THR A 55 1.50 -0.64 -1.46
N ILE A 56 1.88 -0.82 -0.21
CA ILE A 56 1.20 -1.67 0.77
C ILE A 56 0.59 -0.79 1.85
N GLU A 57 -0.69 -1.01 2.13
CA GLU A 57 -1.38 -0.37 3.25
C GLU A 57 -1.42 -1.32 4.44
N ALA A 58 -0.80 -0.92 5.54
CA ALA A 58 -0.76 -1.69 6.78
C ALA A 58 -1.55 -1.01 7.89
N LYS A 59 -2.27 -1.81 8.68
CA LYS A 59 -2.96 -1.33 9.88
C LYS A 59 -2.01 -1.39 11.07
N ILE A 60 -1.77 -0.25 11.69
CA ILE A 60 -0.90 -0.09 12.87
C ILE A 60 -1.79 0.11 14.10
N LYS A 61 -1.54 -0.65 15.15
CA LYS A 61 -2.25 -0.47 16.42
C LYS A 61 -1.90 0.88 17.04
N SER A 62 -2.86 1.49 17.73
CA SER A 62 -2.67 2.77 18.42
C SER A 62 -1.51 2.73 19.44
N SER A 63 -1.28 1.59 20.12
CA SER A 63 -0.16 1.38 21.04
C SER A 63 1.22 1.54 20.40
N ASP A 64 1.32 1.20 19.11
CA ASP A 64 2.59 1.11 18.41
C ASP A 64 2.93 2.43 17.66
N ARG A 65 1.93 3.31 17.51
CA ARG A 65 2.05 4.58 16.78
C ARG A 65 3.21 5.46 17.25
N ALA A 66 3.50 5.46 18.55
CA ALA A 66 4.56 6.28 19.15
C ALA A 66 5.99 5.83 18.74
N PHE A 67 6.15 4.60 18.25
CA PHE A 67 7.44 4.00 17.89
C PHE A 67 7.66 3.93 16.38
N ILE A 68 6.73 4.48 15.59
CA ILE A 68 6.74 4.37 14.13
C ILE A 68 6.77 5.77 13.52
N TRP A 69 7.72 5.99 12.61
CA TRP A 69 7.93 7.24 11.88
C TRP A 69 8.29 6.98 10.42
N GLU A 70 8.11 7.96 9.59
CA GLU A 70 8.42 7.90 8.15
C GLU A 70 9.91 7.63 7.89
N GLY A 71 10.19 6.85 6.87
CA GLY A 71 11.55 6.46 6.47
C GLY A 71 12.09 5.20 7.17
N GLN A 72 11.35 4.59 8.11
CA GLN A 72 11.78 3.32 8.72
C GLN A 72 11.81 2.20 7.69
N ASP A 73 12.81 1.31 7.87
CA ASP A 73 12.91 0.10 7.08
C ASP A 73 11.82 -0.91 7.50
N VAL A 74 11.25 -1.56 6.52
CA VAL A 74 10.14 -2.49 6.68
C VAL A 74 10.45 -3.80 5.98
N SER A 75 10.18 -4.91 6.66
CA SER A 75 10.21 -6.24 6.07
C SER A 75 8.78 -6.71 5.78
N ILE A 76 8.54 -7.17 4.55
CA ILE A 76 7.23 -7.48 4.03
C ILE A 76 7.18 -8.94 3.62
N GLU A 77 6.22 -9.67 4.15
CA GLU A 77 5.91 -11.04 3.81
C GLU A 77 4.59 -11.08 3.03
N ILE A 78 4.62 -11.49 1.78
CA ILE A 78 3.40 -11.68 0.99
C ILE A 78 2.82 -13.06 1.31
N THR A 79 1.62 -13.11 1.90
CA THR A 79 1.03 -14.36 2.40
C THR A 79 0.70 -15.38 1.31
N ALA A 80 0.60 -14.95 0.04
CA ALA A 80 0.37 -15.81 -1.10
C ALA A 80 1.61 -16.65 -1.49
N TYR A 81 2.79 -16.28 -1.01
CA TYR A 81 4.05 -16.93 -1.33
C TYR A 81 4.73 -17.46 -0.07
N ASP A 82 5.38 -18.62 -0.17
CA ASP A 82 6.13 -19.20 0.95
C ASP A 82 7.42 -18.41 1.19
N PHE A 83 7.49 -17.72 2.32
CA PHE A 83 8.63 -16.88 2.70
C PHE A 83 9.93 -17.70 2.87
N SER A 84 9.85 -19.01 3.20
CA SER A 84 11.02 -19.88 3.32
C SER A 84 11.69 -20.11 1.97
N ARG A 85 10.91 -20.05 0.90
CA ARG A 85 11.38 -20.29 -0.47
C ARG A 85 11.72 -19.01 -1.21
N TYR A 86 10.89 -17.97 -1.05
CA TYR A 86 11.00 -16.74 -1.83
C TYR A 86 11.57 -15.56 -1.05
N GLY A 87 11.65 -15.69 0.28
CA GLY A 87 12.18 -14.65 1.16
C GLY A 87 11.15 -13.58 1.52
N LEU A 88 11.66 -12.48 2.01
CA LEU A 88 10.90 -11.28 2.40
C LEU A 88 11.28 -10.14 1.47
N LEU A 89 10.33 -9.26 1.20
CA LEU A 89 10.61 -8.02 0.50
C LEU A 89 11.06 -6.95 1.49
N ASN A 90 11.95 -6.10 1.04
CA ASN A 90 12.32 -4.90 1.77
C ASN A 90 11.49 -3.72 1.25
N GLY A 91 11.27 -2.78 2.13
CA GLY A 91 10.56 -1.55 1.78
C GLY A 91 10.79 -0.46 2.80
N LYS A 92 10.18 0.69 2.56
CA LYS A 92 10.23 1.84 3.45
C LYS A 92 8.84 2.36 3.78
N LEU A 93 8.68 2.77 5.02
CA LEU A 93 7.49 3.47 5.47
C LEU A 93 7.47 4.88 4.88
N ILE A 94 6.47 5.17 4.04
CA ILE A 94 6.36 6.45 3.34
C ILE A 94 5.56 7.45 4.14
N SER A 95 4.40 7.02 4.66
CA SER A 95 3.54 7.91 5.43
C SER A 95 2.67 7.13 6.39
N ILE A 96 2.17 7.83 7.42
CA ILE A 96 1.20 7.32 8.36
C ILE A 96 0.02 8.28 8.38
N SER A 97 -1.20 7.75 8.40
CA SER A 97 -2.40 8.58 8.47
C SER A 97 -2.35 9.52 9.69
N PRO A 98 -2.71 10.81 9.53
CA PRO A 98 -2.76 11.75 10.64
C PRO A 98 -3.86 11.38 11.65
N ASP A 99 -4.97 10.85 11.14
CA ASP A 99 -6.13 10.44 11.93
C ASP A 99 -6.19 8.93 12.13
N SER A 100 -6.80 8.51 13.24
CA SER A 100 -7.08 7.11 13.53
C SER A 100 -8.41 6.68 12.93
N PHE A 101 -8.51 5.39 12.61
CA PHE A 101 -9.71 4.72 12.15
C PHE A 101 -10.16 3.72 13.21
N GLU A 102 -11.46 3.46 13.23
CA GLU A 102 -12.06 2.45 14.09
C GLU A 102 -12.52 1.25 13.25
N ASP A 103 -12.17 0.06 13.68
CA ASP A 103 -12.66 -1.18 13.05
C ASP A 103 -14.05 -1.55 13.62
N LYS A 104 -14.74 -2.46 12.97
CA LYS A 104 -16.07 -2.98 13.37
C LYS A 104 -16.12 -3.51 14.81
N ASN A 105 -14.97 -3.88 15.36
CA ASN A 105 -14.81 -4.37 16.74
C ASN A 105 -14.46 -3.26 17.76
N GLY A 106 -14.50 -1.99 17.38
CA GLY A 106 -14.11 -0.87 18.25
C GLY A 106 -12.60 -0.69 18.42
N SER A 107 -11.77 -1.41 17.65
CA SER A 107 -10.31 -1.29 17.72
C SER A 107 -9.82 -0.09 16.93
N ILE A 108 -9.02 0.77 17.57
CA ILE A 108 -8.43 1.96 16.94
C ILE A 108 -7.12 1.59 16.26
N TYR A 109 -6.96 1.99 15.00
CA TYR A 109 -5.76 1.78 14.21
C TYR A 109 -5.42 2.98 13.32
N TYR A 110 -4.17 3.04 12.88
CA TYR A 110 -3.68 3.99 11.89
C TYR A 110 -3.35 3.24 10.60
N ILE A 111 -3.42 3.93 9.47
CA ILE A 111 -3.01 3.38 8.17
C ILE A 111 -1.60 3.85 7.86
N ALA A 112 -0.69 2.91 7.66
CA ALA A 112 0.65 3.16 7.16
C ALA A 112 0.75 2.80 5.69
N LYS A 113 1.36 3.67 4.90
CA LYS A 113 1.70 3.40 3.50
C LYS A 113 3.18 3.06 3.40
N ILE A 114 3.46 1.92 2.82
CA ILE A 114 4.79 1.36 2.67
C ILE A 114 5.06 1.16 1.19
N ASN A 115 6.21 1.61 0.73
CA ASN A 115 6.68 1.32 -0.62
C ASN A 115 7.67 0.16 -0.55
N ALA A 116 7.41 -0.89 -1.33
CA ALA A 116 8.33 -2.00 -1.48
C ALA A 116 9.38 -1.68 -2.53
N ASP A 117 10.62 -2.16 -2.31
CA ASP A 117 11.75 -1.90 -3.22
C ASP A 117 11.57 -2.63 -4.56
N VAL A 118 10.79 -3.72 -4.56
CA VAL A 118 10.49 -4.52 -5.75
C VAL A 118 9.01 -4.92 -5.75
N ASN A 119 8.47 -5.18 -6.93
CA ASN A 119 7.07 -5.58 -7.16
C ASN A 119 6.91 -7.05 -7.56
N SER A 120 7.96 -7.86 -7.44
CA SER A 120 7.93 -9.28 -7.78
C SER A 120 9.02 -10.07 -7.05
N PHE A 121 8.80 -11.38 -6.90
CA PHE A 121 9.83 -12.35 -6.50
C PHE A 121 10.47 -12.98 -7.76
N GLY A 122 11.07 -12.17 -8.64
CA GLY A 122 11.59 -12.59 -9.94
C GLY A 122 10.56 -12.44 -11.08
N GLU A 123 10.93 -12.92 -12.27
CA GLU A 123 10.13 -12.68 -13.49
C GLU A 123 8.79 -13.42 -13.52
N GLU A 124 8.67 -14.53 -12.79
CA GLU A 124 7.49 -15.43 -12.85
C GLU A 124 6.47 -15.21 -11.72
N LEU A 125 6.78 -14.41 -10.69
CA LEU A 125 5.96 -14.27 -9.49
C LEU A 125 5.61 -12.80 -9.21
N PRO A 126 4.74 -12.18 -10.04
CA PRO A 126 4.33 -10.80 -9.84
C PRO A 126 3.44 -10.68 -8.58
N ILE A 127 3.61 -9.60 -7.85
CA ILE A 127 2.73 -9.26 -6.74
C ILE A 127 1.57 -8.43 -7.28
N LEU A 128 0.37 -8.98 -7.17
CA LEU A 128 -0.83 -8.37 -7.74
C LEU A 128 -1.60 -7.56 -6.69
N PRO A 129 -2.30 -6.50 -7.11
CA PRO A 129 -3.22 -5.76 -6.25
C PRO A 129 -4.25 -6.70 -5.61
N GLY A 130 -4.52 -6.47 -4.31
CA GLY A 130 -5.44 -7.30 -3.53
C GLY A 130 -4.80 -8.47 -2.80
N MET A 131 -3.50 -8.72 -2.99
CA MET A 131 -2.77 -9.68 -2.16
C MET A 131 -2.62 -9.16 -0.73
N VAL A 132 -2.60 -10.08 0.24
CA VAL A 132 -2.42 -9.77 1.66
C VAL A 132 -0.95 -9.92 2.03
N ALA A 133 -0.46 -9.02 2.88
CA ALA A 133 0.90 -9.03 3.36
C ALA A 133 0.95 -8.87 4.89
N ASN A 134 1.91 -9.53 5.52
CA ASN A 134 2.34 -9.26 6.89
C ASN A 134 3.51 -8.28 6.86
N VAL A 135 3.45 -7.26 7.70
CA VAL A 135 4.44 -6.19 7.71
C VAL A 135 5.13 -6.12 9.06
N ASN A 136 6.46 -6.17 9.05
CA ASN A 136 7.29 -5.99 10.23
C ASN A 136 8.09 -4.69 10.10
N ILE A 137 7.73 -3.67 10.87
CA ILE A 137 8.43 -2.38 10.90
C ILE A 137 9.58 -2.47 11.89
N LEU A 138 10.79 -2.15 11.43
CA LEU A 138 12.00 -2.23 12.24
C LEU A 138 12.11 -0.99 13.13
N THR A 139 11.73 -1.09 14.40
CA THR A 139 11.70 0.03 15.36
C THR A 139 13.05 0.34 16.02
N GLY A 140 14.15 -0.10 15.43
CA GLY A 140 15.51 0.24 15.85
C GLY A 140 16.41 -0.97 16.12
N LYS A 141 17.70 -0.75 16.02
CA LYS A 141 18.73 -1.73 16.38
C LYS A 141 18.94 -1.64 17.90
N LYS A 142 18.44 -2.61 18.66
CA LYS A 142 18.89 -2.80 20.05
C LYS A 142 20.25 -3.48 20.02
N THR A 143 21.26 -2.85 20.58
CA THR A 143 22.56 -3.46 20.73
C THR A 143 22.50 -4.59 21.75
N VAL A 144 23.23 -5.69 21.50
CA VAL A 144 23.34 -6.82 22.44
C VAL A 144 23.73 -6.34 23.84
N LEU A 145 24.52 -5.26 23.92
CA LEU A 145 24.94 -4.62 25.16
C LEU A 145 23.76 -4.04 25.96
N GLU A 146 22.75 -3.46 25.31
CA GLU A 146 21.52 -3.00 25.98
C GLU A 146 20.71 -4.15 26.56
N TYR A 147 20.71 -5.31 25.91
CA TYR A 147 20.02 -6.49 26.40
C TYR A 147 20.66 -7.06 27.66
N ILE A 148 22.01 -7.04 27.74
CA ILE A 148 22.78 -7.54 28.89
C ILE A 148 22.74 -6.53 30.04
N LEU A 149 22.74 -5.21 29.76
CA LEU A 149 22.76 -4.16 30.78
C LEU A 149 21.38 -3.78 31.34
N LYS A 150 20.28 -4.14 30.64
CA LYS A 150 18.91 -3.83 31.07
C LYS A 150 18.59 -4.39 32.46
N PRO A 151 18.80 -5.69 32.76
CA PRO A 151 18.53 -6.22 34.11
C PRO A 151 19.38 -5.58 35.20
N LEU A 152 20.62 -5.17 34.91
CA LEU A 152 21.49 -4.46 35.86
C LEU A 152 21.01 -3.04 36.18
N LYS A 153 20.44 -2.35 35.20
CA LYS A 153 19.82 -1.03 35.42
C LYS A 153 18.54 -1.10 36.21
N ASP A 154 17.75 -2.15 36.02
CA ASP A 154 16.47 -2.34 36.73
C ASP A 154 16.70 -2.72 38.21
N ILE A 155 17.73 -3.53 38.51
CA ILE A 155 18.16 -3.85 39.89
C ILE A 155 18.62 -2.60 40.62
N ARG A 156 19.41 -1.72 39.98
CA ARG A 156 19.89 -0.47 40.56
C ARG A 156 18.76 0.53 40.83
N LYS A 157 17.73 0.56 39.98
CA LYS A 157 16.58 1.45 40.14
C LYS A 157 15.67 1.01 41.30
N ASN A 158 15.49 -0.29 41.48
CA ASN A 158 14.70 -0.85 42.57
C ASN A 158 15.43 -0.74 43.94
N ALA A 159 16.76 -0.92 43.94
CA ALA A 159 17.58 -0.79 45.16
C ALA A 159 17.71 0.67 45.70
N LEU A 160 17.46 1.67 44.86
CA LEU A 160 17.50 3.08 45.21
C LEU A 160 16.13 3.69 45.50
N SER A 161 15.06 2.92 45.32
CA SER A 161 13.66 3.36 45.54
C SER A 161 13.07 2.89 46.90
N GLU A 162 13.86 2.19 47.70
CA GLU A 162 13.46 1.67 49.01
C GLU A 162 14.10 2.47 50.18
N ASN A 163 13.81 3.80 50.16
CA ASN A 163 14.01 4.70 51.32
C ASN A 163 12.90 5.74 51.35
#